data_66e0ad202695f356fe8c3c9b9d0458f4
#
_entry.id   66e0ad202695f356fe8c3c9b9d0458f4
#
_cell.length_a   1.000
_cell.length_b   1.000
_cell.length_c   1.000
_cell.angle_alpha   90.00
_cell.angle_beta   90.00
_cell.angle_gamma   90.00
#
_symmetry.space_group_name_H-M   'P 1'
#
loop_
_entity.id
_entity.type
_entity.pdbx_description
1 polymer ?
#
loop_
_entity_poly.entity_id
_entity_poly.type
_entity_poly.pdbx_seq_one_letter_code
_entity_poly.pdbx_strand_id
1 'polypeptide(L)'
;MKKILSLLLAAVMVCTLAACSGTTPGNENSMADKSEGSNVQTESTPESKSEKTPVYKVLTNATFPPFDTIDENTGEIIGFDMDLIAAIGEDQGFQVEFVDMAFESLIPAIETGNGDIIAAGMWSGDPERIAKVDFSDTYWVGGAALLVKTDNTEITTMDSLTADMTVATQIATNYADDLQAMVEEGTLGEAVILDGFDTCVLQLINGDVDAVMAGFDIVSAYMSANPDQLKVISDEENYEEMGFAVQKGNAELLEKINAGLANVKENGVYDELVEKWEMS
;
A
#
# COMPACT_ATOMS: atom_id res chain seq x y z
N MET A 1 18.37 -48.83 5.80
CA MET A 1 18.09 -49.91 4.85
C MET A 1 16.72 -49.71 4.24
N LYS A 2 16.69 -49.76 2.96
CA LYS A 2 15.64 -49.79 1.94
C LYS A 2 15.39 -48.45 1.21
N LYS A 3 16.14 -48.36 0.10
CA LYS A 3 15.88 -47.53 -1.09
C LYS A 3 14.67 -48.11 -1.83
N ILE A 4 13.77 -47.27 -2.33
CA ILE A 4 12.93 -47.62 -3.47
C ILE A 4 12.97 -46.46 -4.45
N LEU A 5 13.47 -46.82 -5.60
CA LEU A 5 13.66 -46.14 -6.88
C LEU A 5 12.48 -46.53 -7.76
N SER A 6 11.83 -45.59 -8.49
CA SER A 6 11.03 -45.85 -9.70
C SER A 6 10.46 -44.50 -10.18
N LEU A 7 10.47 -44.11 -11.36
CA LEU A 7 10.83 -44.43 -12.73
C LEU A 7 10.05 -43.41 -13.56
N LEU A 8 10.74 -42.84 -14.53
CA LEU A 8 10.28 -41.93 -15.59
C LEU A 8 9.06 -42.44 -16.35
N LEU A 9 8.17 -41.50 -16.80
CA LEU A 9 7.48 -41.67 -18.07
C LEU A 9 7.39 -40.34 -18.81
N ALA A 10 8.17 -40.20 -19.87
CA ALA A 10 8.08 -39.18 -20.89
C ALA A 10 6.99 -39.55 -21.89
N ALA A 11 6.10 -38.60 -22.22
CA ALA A 11 5.22 -38.70 -23.38
C ALA A 11 5.45 -37.49 -24.27
N VAL A 12 6.15 -37.74 -25.34
CA VAL A 12 6.30 -36.87 -26.55
C VAL A 12 5.02 -37.00 -27.35
N MET A 13 4.36 -35.90 -27.71
CA MET A 13 3.32 -35.86 -28.70
C MET A 13 3.66 -34.80 -29.75
N VAL A 14 4.14 -35.31 -30.88
CA VAL A 14 4.33 -34.61 -32.17
C VAL A 14 3.02 -34.64 -32.94
N CYS A 15 2.54 -33.51 -33.40
CA CYS A 15 1.57 -33.43 -34.53
C CYS A 15 1.83 -32.16 -35.34
N THR A 16 2.51 -32.36 -36.41
CA THR A 16 2.37 -32.17 -37.88
C THR A 16 1.63 -30.93 -38.35
N LEU A 17 2.41 -30.18 -39.17
CA LEU A 17 2.01 -29.13 -40.09
C LEU A 17 1.08 -29.65 -41.19
N ALA A 18 0.12 -28.81 -41.59
CA ALA A 18 -0.48 -28.89 -42.94
C ALA A 18 -0.54 -27.49 -43.53
N ALA A 19 0.28 -27.28 -44.52
CA ALA A 19 0.23 -26.16 -45.45
C ALA A 19 -0.78 -26.46 -46.57
N CYS A 20 -1.58 -25.44 -46.95
CA CYS A 20 -2.25 -25.45 -48.25
C CYS A 20 -2.06 -24.09 -48.90
N SER A 21 -1.28 -24.13 -49.98
CA SER A 21 -1.12 -23.11 -50.98
C SER A 21 -2.28 -23.22 -52.01
N GLY A 22 -2.80 -22.09 -52.48
CA GLY A 22 -3.75 -22.02 -53.59
C GLY A 22 -3.55 -20.73 -54.39
N THR A 23 -3.11 -20.92 -55.58
CA THR A 23 -2.61 -20.02 -56.61
C THR A 23 -3.72 -19.22 -57.32
N THR A 24 -3.37 -17.98 -57.71
CA THR A 24 -4.05 -17.06 -58.66
C THR A 24 -4.19 -17.73 -60.06
N PRO A 25 -5.09 -17.30 -60.99
CA PRO A 25 -4.70 -16.23 -61.88
C PRO A 25 -5.80 -15.24 -62.33
N GLY A 26 -5.32 -14.10 -62.80
CA GLY A 26 -6.01 -12.91 -63.20
C GLY A 26 -6.78 -13.01 -64.56
N ASN A 27 -7.43 -11.92 -64.85
CA ASN A 27 -7.54 -11.41 -66.24
C ASN A 27 -7.85 -9.89 -66.24
N GLU A 28 -7.25 -9.28 -67.25
CA GLU A 28 -7.34 -7.88 -67.64
C GLU A 28 -8.68 -7.57 -68.32
N ASN A 29 -9.21 -6.36 -68.23
CA ASN A 29 -9.31 -5.37 -69.32
C ASN A 29 -10.35 -4.27 -69.08
N SER A 30 -9.89 -3.05 -69.06
CA SER A 30 -10.11 -2.00 -70.05
C SER A 30 -11.41 -1.17 -69.99
N MET A 31 -11.15 0.10 -70.00
CA MET A 31 -11.77 1.28 -70.61
C MET A 31 -12.62 2.23 -69.75
N ALA A 32 -12.06 3.39 -69.76
CA ALA A 32 -12.48 4.75 -69.42
C ALA A 32 -13.96 5.10 -69.67
N ASP A 33 -14.51 5.91 -68.75
CA ASP A 33 -15.23 7.12 -69.19
C ASP A 33 -15.17 8.22 -68.11
N LYS A 34 -15.08 9.44 -68.58
CA LYS A 34 -15.05 10.69 -67.85
C LYS A 34 -16.46 11.09 -67.43
N SER A 35 -16.66 11.57 -66.23
CA SER A 35 -17.51 12.73 -66.01
C SER A 35 -17.22 13.44 -64.66
N GLU A 36 -17.35 14.73 -64.76
CA GLU A 36 -17.00 15.82 -63.83
C GLU A 36 -17.69 15.79 -62.47
N GLY A 37 -16.92 16.21 -61.46
CA GLY A 37 -17.35 17.32 -60.57
C GLY A 37 -18.41 17.03 -59.52
N SER A 38 -17.97 16.77 -58.30
CA SER A 38 -18.55 17.50 -57.16
C SER A 38 -17.59 17.43 -55.97
N ASN A 39 -17.09 18.59 -55.61
CA ASN A 39 -16.26 18.81 -54.44
C ASN A 39 -17.16 18.80 -53.20
N VAL A 40 -17.27 17.66 -52.52
CA VAL A 40 -17.85 17.59 -51.17
C VAL A 40 -16.68 17.62 -50.20
N GLN A 41 -16.46 18.79 -49.62
CA GLN A 41 -15.65 18.93 -48.43
C GLN A 41 -16.31 18.10 -47.33
N THR A 42 -15.74 16.94 -47.07
CA THR A 42 -16.04 16.21 -45.85
C THR A 42 -15.27 16.90 -44.73
N GLU A 43 -15.97 17.73 -43.98
CA GLU A 43 -15.49 18.16 -42.66
C GLU A 43 -15.25 16.91 -41.81
N SER A 44 -13.99 16.59 -41.63
CA SER A 44 -13.57 15.61 -40.63
C SER A 44 -13.81 16.22 -39.27
N THR A 45 -14.95 15.86 -38.63
CA THR A 45 -15.17 16.02 -37.22
C THR A 45 -14.01 15.28 -36.53
N PRO A 46 -13.29 15.93 -35.59
CA PRO A 46 -12.31 15.21 -34.79
C PRO A 46 -13.06 14.14 -33.98
N GLU A 47 -12.78 12.87 -34.24
CA GLU A 47 -13.15 11.83 -33.30
C GLU A 47 -12.47 12.17 -31.98
N SER A 48 -13.26 12.59 -31.01
CA SER A 48 -12.87 12.63 -29.60
C SER A 48 -12.48 11.22 -29.24
N LYS A 49 -11.17 10.92 -29.22
CA LYS A 49 -10.66 9.75 -28.52
C LYS A 49 -11.10 9.90 -27.07
N SER A 50 -12.07 9.13 -26.64
CA SER A 50 -12.34 8.89 -25.24
C SER A 50 -11.08 8.28 -24.66
N GLU A 51 -10.20 9.08 -24.10
CA GLU A 51 -9.07 8.58 -23.31
C GLU A 51 -9.68 7.81 -22.15
N LYS A 52 -9.32 6.54 -22.07
CA LYS A 52 -9.77 5.67 -20.97
C LYS A 52 -9.13 6.22 -19.69
N THR A 53 -9.93 6.52 -18.68
CA THR A 53 -9.43 6.96 -17.37
C THR A 53 -8.35 5.98 -16.90
N PRO A 54 -7.14 6.44 -16.57
CA PRO A 54 -6.08 5.57 -16.04
C PRO A 54 -6.54 4.90 -14.75
N VAL A 55 -6.12 3.65 -14.52
CA VAL A 55 -6.33 2.92 -13.26
C VAL A 55 -4.96 2.61 -12.69
N TYR A 56 -4.66 3.11 -11.50
CA TYR A 56 -3.41 2.83 -10.80
C TYR A 56 -3.62 1.78 -9.72
N LYS A 57 -2.66 0.87 -9.62
CA LYS A 57 -2.63 -0.16 -8.59
C LYS A 57 -1.98 0.40 -7.33
N VAL A 58 -2.76 0.46 -6.25
CA VAL A 58 -2.33 0.95 -4.94
C VAL A 58 -2.05 -0.24 -4.03
N LEU A 59 -0.82 -0.33 -3.55
CA LEU A 59 -0.34 -1.37 -2.64
C LEU A 59 -0.50 -0.89 -1.21
N THR A 60 -1.00 -1.76 -0.35
CA THR A 60 -1.19 -1.49 1.09
C THR A 60 -0.92 -2.74 1.92
N ASN A 61 -0.87 -2.59 3.25
CA ASN A 61 -0.87 -3.68 4.21
C ASN A 61 -2.01 -3.47 5.21
N ALA A 62 -3.16 -4.11 4.95
CA ALA A 62 -4.43 -3.84 5.61
C ALA A 62 -4.51 -4.37 7.06
N THR A 63 -3.47 -4.10 7.87
CA THR A 63 -3.39 -4.40 9.32
C THR A 63 -3.12 -3.14 10.16
N PHE A 64 -3.31 -1.95 9.60
CA PHE A 64 -2.89 -0.66 10.14
C PHE A 64 -4.06 0.35 10.27
N PRO A 65 -5.14 0.01 11.03
CA PRO A 65 -6.25 0.93 11.24
C PRO A 65 -5.77 2.19 11.99
N PRO A 66 -6.34 3.39 11.71
CA PRO A 66 -7.44 3.66 10.79
C PRO A 66 -7.01 3.94 9.35
N PHE A 67 -5.71 3.83 9.02
CA PHE A 67 -5.17 4.15 7.68
C PHE A 67 -5.57 3.11 6.63
N ASP A 68 -5.37 1.84 6.93
CA ASP A 68 -5.70 0.71 6.07
C ASP A 68 -6.06 -0.54 6.88
N THR A 69 -7.20 -1.13 6.56
CA THR A 69 -7.72 -2.33 7.23
C THR A 69 -8.70 -3.08 6.34
N ILE A 70 -9.12 -4.27 6.76
CA ILE A 70 -10.15 -5.04 6.10
C ILE A 70 -11.48 -4.84 6.83
N ASP A 71 -12.53 -4.45 6.10
CA ASP A 71 -13.89 -4.47 6.63
C ASP A 71 -14.35 -5.93 6.84
N GLU A 72 -14.62 -6.28 8.09
CA GLU A 72 -14.97 -7.66 8.47
C GLU A 72 -16.27 -8.17 7.83
N ASN A 73 -17.17 -7.27 7.39
CA ASN A 73 -18.46 -7.65 6.82
C ASN A 73 -18.38 -7.83 5.31
N THR A 74 -17.59 -7.01 4.61
CA THR A 74 -17.51 -6.99 3.16
C THR A 74 -16.24 -7.66 2.63
N GLY A 75 -15.17 -7.70 3.42
CA GLY A 75 -13.83 -8.15 3.01
C GLY A 75 -13.12 -7.13 2.12
N GLU A 76 -13.63 -5.90 2.02
CA GLU A 76 -13.01 -4.84 1.25
C GLU A 76 -11.88 -4.17 2.04
N ILE A 77 -10.86 -3.68 1.33
CA ILE A 77 -9.80 -2.87 1.92
C ILE A 77 -10.35 -1.45 2.08
N ILE A 78 -10.35 -0.95 3.30
CA ILE A 78 -10.87 0.36 3.68
C ILE A 78 -9.87 1.09 4.57
N GLY A 79 -10.01 2.41 4.74
CA GLY A 79 -9.18 3.20 5.63
C GLY A 79 -9.03 4.63 5.14
N PHE A 80 -8.42 5.46 5.98
CA PHE A 80 -8.14 6.85 5.66
C PHE A 80 -7.27 6.98 4.39
N ASP A 81 -6.22 6.19 4.28
CA ASP A 81 -5.32 6.18 3.12
C ASP A 81 -6.05 5.79 1.84
N MET A 82 -6.97 4.80 1.94
CA MET A 82 -7.75 4.32 0.80
C MET A 82 -8.69 5.40 0.28
N ASP A 83 -9.43 6.04 1.18
CA ASP A 83 -10.35 7.12 0.83
C ASP A 83 -9.59 8.35 0.31
N LEU A 84 -8.46 8.71 0.94
CA LEU A 84 -7.68 9.89 0.55
C LEU A 84 -7.08 9.73 -0.85
N ILE A 85 -6.45 8.58 -1.16
CA ILE A 85 -5.87 8.37 -2.49
C ILE A 85 -6.95 8.22 -3.56
N ALA A 86 -8.13 7.70 -3.22
CA ALA A 86 -9.28 7.66 -4.12
C ALA A 86 -9.81 9.06 -4.42
N ALA A 87 -9.93 9.93 -3.41
CA ALA A 87 -10.33 11.33 -3.58
C ALA A 87 -9.32 12.12 -4.42
N ILE A 88 -8.01 11.89 -4.20
CA ILE A 88 -6.95 12.44 -5.06
C ILE A 88 -7.12 11.96 -6.50
N GLY A 89 -7.43 10.68 -6.70
CA GLY A 89 -7.68 10.10 -8.02
C GLY A 89 -8.88 10.73 -8.73
N GLU A 90 -9.96 10.95 -8.02
CA GLU A 90 -11.15 11.63 -8.56
C GLU A 90 -10.82 13.06 -9.01
N ASP A 91 -10.09 13.82 -8.19
CA ASP A 91 -9.65 15.18 -8.51
C ASP A 91 -8.70 15.23 -9.73
N GLN A 92 -7.78 14.26 -9.83
CA GLN A 92 -6.72 14.22 -10.87
C GLN A 92 -7.08 13.38 -12.09
N GLY A 93 -8.29 12.81 -12.15
CA GLY A 93 -8.80 12.06 -13.29
C GLY A 93 -8.20 10.67 -13.46
N PHE A 94 -7.92 9.96 -12.37
CA PHE A 94 -7.55 8.55 -12.37
C PHE A 94 -8.40 7.73 -11.37
N GLN A 95 -8.41 6.42 -11.54
CA GLN A 95 -9.02 5.46 -10.64
C GLN A 95 -7.94 4.64 -9.92
N VAL A 96 -8.30 4.00 -8.81
CA VAL A 96 -7.40 3.16 -8.02
C VAL A 96 -7.96 1.74 -7.89
N GLU A 97 -7.04 0.76 -7.83
CA GLU A 97 -7.30 -0.64 -7.50
C GLU A 97 -6.41 -1.01 -6.31
N PHE A 98 -7.00 -1.39 -5.19
CA PHE A 98 -6.27 -1.72 -3.96
C PHE A 98 -5.79 -3.17 -3.96
N VAL A 99 -4.56 -3.38 -3.51
CA VAL A 99 -3.93 -4.70 -3.37
C VAL A 99 -3.26 -4.80 -2.02
N ASP A 100 -3.76 -5.71 -1.18
CA ASP A 100 -3.17 -6.04 0.11
C ASP A 100 -1.97 -6.98 -0.03
N MET A 101 -0.89 -6.70 0.70
CA MET A 101 0.29 -7.56 0.81
C MET A 101 1.07 -7.26 2.09
N ALA A 102 2.04 -8.13 2.41
CA ALA A 102 2.93 -7.93 3.55
C ALA A 102 3.72 -6.61 3.42
N PHE A 103 3.85 -5.86 4.54
CA PHE A 103 4.42 -4.51 4.55
C PHE A 103 5.84 -4.46 3.99
N GLU A 104 6.69 -5.41 4.37
CA GLU A 104 8.07 -5.54 3.87
C GLU A 104 8.15 -5.81 2.36
N SER A 105 7.05 -6.23 1.73
CA SER A 105 6.96 -6.51 0.30
C SER A 105 6.56 -5.30 -0.54
N LEU A 106 6.05 -4.21 0.06
CA LEU A 106 5.51 -3.05 -0.64
C LEU A 106 6.57 -2.35 -1.52
N ILE A 107 7.71 -1.99 -0.94
CA ILE A 107 8.80 -1.32 -1.67
C ILE A 107 9.39 -2.23 -2.76
N PRO A 108 9.76 -3.49 -2.50
CA PRO A 108 10.17 -4.41 -3.56
C PRO A 108 9.15 -4.59 -4.70
N ALA A 109 7.86 -4.59 -4.39
CA ALA A 109 6.80 -4.71 -5.39
C ALA A 109 6.74 -3.49 -6.32
N ILE A 110 6.82 -2.26 -5.76
CA ILE A 110 6.78 -1.04 -6.57
C ILE A 110 8.06 -0.85 -7.40
N GLU A 111 9.25 -1.21 -6.86
CA GLU A 111 10.51 -1.18 -7.60
C GLU A 111 10.48 -2.10 -8.83
N THR A 112 9.75 -3.22 -8.75
CA THR A 112 9.62 -4.19 -9.85
C THR A 112 8.42 -3.94 -10.75
N GLY A 113 7.65 -2.85 -10.54
CA GLY A 113 6.50 -2.48 -11.37
C GLY A 113 5.26 -3.33 -11.12
N ASN A 114 5.13 -3.97 -9.95
CA ASN A 114 3.94 -4.74 -9.57
C ASN A 114 2.85 -3.86 -8.93
N GLY A 115 3.11 -2.59 -8.71
CA GLY A 115 2.19 -1.56 -8.27
C GLY A 115 2.64 -0.19 -8.73
N ASP A 116 1.78 0.81 -8.57
CA ASP A 116 2.03 2.19 -9.00
C ASP A 116 2.20 3.15 -7.82
N ILE A 117 1.45 2.91 -6.73
CA ILE A 117 1.41 3.75 -5.53
C ILE A 117 1.48 2.83 -4.30
N ILE A 118 2.16 3.26 -3.24
CA ILE A 118 2.03 2.69 -1.90
C ILE A 118 1.22 3.68 -1.05
N ALA A 119 0.15 3.19 -0.41
CA ALA A 119 -0.66 3.88 0.58
C ALA A 119 -0.80 2.94 1.78
N ALA A 120 -0.02 3.15 2.83
CA ALA A 120 0.15 2.20 3.92
C ALA A 120 0.69 2.87 5.21
N GLY A 121 0.27 4.11 5.51
CA GLY A 121 0.76 4.85 6.68
C GLY A 121 2.28 4.97 6.72
N MET A 122 2.94 4.99 5.55
CA MET A 122 4.39 4.80 5.48
C MET A 122 5.15 6.08 5.87
N TRP A 123 6.03 5.97 6.88
CA TRP A 123 6.94 7.05 7.24
C TRP A 123 7.87 7.40 6.08
N SER A 124 7.82 8.68 5.68
CA SER A 124 8.53 9.22 4.52
C SER A 124 9.93 9.76 4.84
N GLY A 125 10.32 9.81 6.12
CA GLY A 125 11.61 10.32 6.56
C GLY A 125 12.76 9.30 6.53
N ASP A 126 12.48 8.02 6.26
CA ASP A 126 13.48 6.96 6.26
C ASP A 126 14.44 7.06 5.06
N PRO A 127 15.76 7.25 5.28
CA PRO A 127 16.74 7.37 4.20
C PRO A 127 16.82 6.14 3.28
N GLU A 128 16.60 4.93 3.80
CA GLU A 128 16.65 3.70 3.01
C GLU A 128 15.46 3.60 2.07
N ARG A 129 14.27 4.03 2.52
CA ARG A 129 13.06 4.12 1.70
C ARG A 129 13.18 5.22 0.65
N ILE A 130 13.64 6.42 1.04
CA ILE A 130 13.90 7.55 0.14
C ILE A 130 14.88 7.18 -0.98
N ALA A 131 15.84 6.28 -0.73
CA ALA A 131 16.75 5.81 -1.77
C ALA A 131 16.07 4.96 -2.84
N LYS A 132 14.94 4.29 -2.53
CA LYS A 132 14.26 3.30 -3.37
C LYS A 132 13.00 3.83 -4.04
N VAL A 133 12.27 4.74 -3.38
CA VAL A 133 11.00 5.30 -3.86
C VAL A 133 11.01 6.82 -3.76
N ASP A 134 10.04 7.48 -4.40
CA ASP A 134 9.79 8.91 -4.19
C ASP A 134 8.48 9.07 -3.41
N PHE A 135 8.52 9.91 -2.38
CA PHE A 135 7.37 10.19 -1.53
C PHE A 135 6.64 11.46 -1.96
N SER A 136 5.33 11.46 -1.76
CA SER A 136 4.49 12.66 -1.88
C SER A 136 4.79 13.67 -0.78
N ASP A 137 4.18 14.84 -0.89
CA ASP A 137 4.05 15.75 0.25
C ASP A 137 3.36 15.02 1.42
N THR A 138 3.69 15.42 2.63
CA THR A 138 3.14 14.86 3.86
C THR A 138 1.63 15.01 3.92
N TYR A 139 0.93 13.88 4.08
CA TYR A 139 -0.53 13.90 4.26
C TYR A 139 -0.95 13.75 5.72
N TRP A 140 -0.16 13.09 6.56
CA TRP A 140 -0.41 12.92 7.99
C TRP A 140 0.88 13.05 8.80
N VAL A 141 0.75 13.48 10.04
CA VAL A 141 1.85 13.51 11.01
C VAL A 141 1.39 12.79 12.27
N GLY A 142 2.05 11.69 12.60
CA GLY A 142 1.79 10.90 13.80
C GLY A 142 2.98 10.89 14.75
N GLY A 143 2.97 10.00 15.70
CA GLY A 143 4.07 9.78 16.65
C GLY A 143 4.07 8.36 17.17
N ALA A 144 5.21 7.88 17.69
CA ALA A 144 5.33 6.57 18.31
C ALA A 144 4.55 6.48 19.63
N ALA A 145 3.96 5.31 19.89
CA ALA A 145 3.29 5.01 21.15
C ALA A 145 3.40 3.53 21.52
N LEU A 146 3.13 3.21 22.78
CA LEU A 146 3.00 1.86 23.27
C LEU A 146 1.55 1.53 23.57
N LEU A 147 1.11 0.35 23.14
CA LEU A 147 -0.12 -0.28 23.57
C LEU A 147 0.20 -1.29 24.65
N VAL A 148 -0.45 -1.21 25.78
CA VAL A 148 -0.26 -2.11 26.93
C VAL A 148 -1.60 -2.60 27.46
N LYS A 149 -1.60 -3.66 28.26
CA LYS A 149 -2.82 -4.12 28.97
C LYS A 149 -3.28 -3.07 29.98
N THR A 150 -4.59 -2.93 30.17
CA THR A 150 -5.19 -1.96 31.11
C THR A 150 -4.67 -2.12 32.53
N ASP A 151 -4.40 -3.36 32.97
CA ASP A 151 -3.89 -3.69 34.30
C ASP A 151 -2.36 -3.57 34.43
N ASN A 152 -1.63 -3.29 33.36
CA ASN A 152 -0.20 -3.01 33.41
C ASN A 152 0.03 -1.73 34.22
N THR A 153 0.92 -1.79 35.21
CA THR A 153 1.29 -0.66 36.11
C THR A 153 2.77 -0.30 36.02
N GLU A 154 3.55 -1.05 35.27
CA GLU A 154 5.00 -0.89 35.16
C GLU A 154 5.38 0.03 34.00
N ILE A 155 4.71 -0.11 32.84
CA ILE A 155 4.93 0.74 31.68
C ILE A 155 4.00 1.96 31.78
N THR A 156 4.59 3.13 32.08
CA THR A 156 3.87 4.39 32.29
C THR A 156 4.34 5.52 31.37
N THR A 157 5.48 5.37 30.72
CA THR A 157 6.06 6.24 29.69
C THR A 157 6.80 5.37 28.68
N MET A 158 7.23 5.94 27.55
CA MET A 158 8.08 5.24 26.57
C MET A 158 9.41 4.79 27.21
N ASP A 159 9.97 5.59 28.11
CA ASP A 159 11.22 5.29 28.83
C ASP A 159 11.10 4.24 29.95
N SER A 160 9.88 3.72 30.20
CA SER A 160 9.65 2.70 31.24
C SER A 160 10.04 1.29 30.82
N LEU A 161 10.44 1.09 29.56
CA LEU A 161 10.87 -0.22 29.07
C LEU A 161 12.19 -0.65 29.74
N THR A 162 12.29 -1.95 30.06
CA THR A 162 13.43 -2.51 30.82
C THR A 162 13.93 -3.82 30.21
N ALA A 163 15.12 -4.26 30.63
CA ALA A 163 15.82 -5.44 30.10
C ALA A 163 15.13 -6.78 30.40
N ASP A 164 14.04 -6.81 31.10
CA ASP A 164 13.22 -8.00 31.39
C ASP A 164 11.86 -7.97 30.68
N MET A 165 11.59 -6.93 29.88
CA MET A 165 10.34 -6.78 29.12
C MET A 165 10.49 -7.23 27.66
N THR A 166 9.37 -7.66 27.09
CA THR A 166 9.22 -8.08 25.70
C THR A 166 8.24 -7.17 24.97
N VAL A 167 8.67 -6.54 23.89
CA VAL A 167 7.82 -5.63 23.10
C VAL A 167 7.68 -6.16 21.67
N ALA A 168 6.44 -6.20 21.16
CA ALA A 168 6.16 -6.59 19.78
C ALA A 168 5.99 -5.37 18.87
N THR A 169 6.35 -5.55 17.59
CA THR A 169 6.06 -4.60 16.51
C THR A 169 6.07 -5.31 15.15
N GLN A 170 5.70 -4.56 14.11
CA GLN A 170 5.69 -5.08 12.74
C GLN A 170 7.07 -4.99 12.09
N ILE A 171 7.41 -6.00 11.30
CA ILE A 171 8.64 -6.08 10.49
C ILE A 171 8.73 -4.93 9.49
N ALA A 172 9.95 -4.50 9.18
CA ALA A 172 10.29 -3.45 8.23
C ALA A 172 9.72 -2.07 8.58
N THR A 173 9.34 -1.85 9.84
CA THR A 173 9.02 -0.53 10.39
C THR A 173 10.23 0.07 11.11
N ASN A 174 10.27 1.40 11.25
CA ASN A 174 11.22 2.08 12.11
C ASN A 174 11.13 1.60 13.57
N TYR A 175 9.93 1.24 14.06
CA TYR A 175 9.74 0.67 15.39
C TYR A 175 10.50 -0.65 15.58
N ALA A 176 10.62 -1.47 14.52
CA ALA A 176 11.41 -2.69 14.58
C ALA A 176 12.90 -2.41 14.74
N ASP A 177 13.41 -1.39 14.05
CA ASP A 177 14.80 -0.97 14.15
C ASP A 177 15.09 -0.36 15.53
N ASP A 178 14.18 0.48 16.05
CA ASP A 178 14.29 1.09 17.37
C ASP A 178 14.30 0.03 18.49
N LEU A 179 13.36 -0.94 18.46
CA LEU A 179 13.32 -2.01 19.44
C LEU A 179 14.54 -2.93 19.37
N GLN A 180 15.05 -3.21 18.16
CA GLN A 180 16.29 -3.99 18.01
C GLN A 180 17.49 -3.24 18.58
N ALA A 181 17.60 -1.92 18.35
CA ALA A 181 18.63 -1.10 18.95
C ALA A 181 18.55 -1.10 20.48
N MET A 182 17.35 -1.02 21.06
CA MET A 182 17.16 -1.11 22.51
C MET A 182 17.58 -2.47 23.09
N VAL A 183 17.35 -3.57 22.35
CA VAL A 183 17.83 -4.91 22.76
C VAL A 183 19.36 -4.97 22.68
N GLU A 184 19.98 -4.42 21.65
CA GLU A 184 21.45 -4.38 21.52
C GLU A 184 22.11 -3.53 22.61
N GLU A 185 21.47 -2.45 23.04
CA GLU A 185 21.90 -1.57 24.15
C GLU A 185 21.64 -2.20 25.51
N GLY A 186 20.82 -3.25 25.59
CA GLY A 186 20.44 -3.93 26.83
C GLY A 186 19.42 -3.14 27.67
N THR A 187 18.68 -2.20 27.05
CA THR A 187 17.59 -1.45 27.67
C THR A 187 16.24 -2.13 27.51
N LEU A 188 16.09 -3.05 26.53
CA LEU A 188 14.94 -3.92 26.34
C LEU A 188 15.39 -5.39 26.37
N GLY A 189 14.52 -6.29 26.90
CA GLY A 189 14.81 -7.73 26.98
C GLY A 189 14.70 -8.45 25.65
N GLU A 190 13.58 -8.27 24.96
CA GLU A 190 13.30 -8.93 23.67
C GLU A 190 12.41 -8.06 22.77
N ALA A 191 12.72 -8.01 21.48
CA ALA A 191 11.89 -7.45 20.44
C ALA A 191 11.24 -8.60 19.64
N VAL A 192 9.91 -8.71 19.65
CA VAL A 192 9.14 -9.69 18.90
C VAL A 192 8.67 -9.04 17.60
N ILE A 193 9.29 -9.43 16.49
CA ILE A 193 9.01 -8.83 15.17
C ILE A 193 8.06 -9.75 14.40
N LEU A 194 6.88 -9.23 14.01
CA LEU A 194 5.79 -9.99 13.39
C LEU A 194 5.36 -9.36 12.06
N ASP A 195 4.58 -10.11 11.28
CA ASP A 195 4.19 -9.69 9.92
C ASP A 195 3.10 -8.58 9.91
N GLY A 196 2.29 -8.46 10.98
CA GLY A 196 1.20 -7.48 11.07
C GLY A 196 0.92 -7.02 12.51
N PHE A 197 0.40 -5.79 12.66
CA PHE A 197 0.04 -5.24 13.96
C PHE A 197 -1.12 -5.98 14.62
N ASP A 198 -2.06 -6.52 13.86
CA ASP A 198 -3.13 -7.39 14.36
C ASP A 198 -2.59 -8.58 15.16
N THR A 199 -1.54 -9.22 14.65
CA THR A 199 -0.86 -10.33 15.33
C THR A 199 -0.09 -9.86 16.55
N CYS A 200 0.55 -8.68 16.50
CA CYS A 200 1.22 -8.07 17.66
C CYS A 200 0.23 -7.82 18.81
N VAL A 201 -0.91 -7.23 18.50
CA VAL A 201 -1.98 -6.94 19.48
C VAL A 201 -2.58 -8.22 20.05
N LEU A 202 -2.75 -9.26 19.23
CA LEU A 202 -3.22 -10.55 19.72
C LEU A 202 -2.25 -11.17 20.73
N GLN A 203 -0.92 -11.08 20.51
CA GLN A 203 0.07 -11.53 21.49
C GLN A 203 0.03 -10.72 22.80
N LEU A 204 -0.17 -9.39 22.70
CA LEU A 204 -0.34 -8.55 23.89
C LEU A 204 -1.58 -8.97 24.70
N ILE A 205 -2.73 -9.16 24.05
CA ILE A 205 -3.97 -9.60 24.72
C ILE A 205 -3.77 -10.96 25.40
N ASN A 206 -3.08 -11.89 24.75
CA ASN A 206 -2.78 -13.21 25.31
C ASN A 206 -1.77 -13.14 26.48
N GLY A 207 -0.98 -12.08 26.58
CA GLY A 207 0.09 -11.90 27.59
C GLY A 207 1.40 -12.58 27.20
N ASP A 208 1.62 -12.79 25.89
CA ASP A 208 2.87 -13.34 25.35
C ASP A 208 3.92 -12.23 25.22
N VAL A 209 3.51 -10.94 25.19
CA VAL A 209 4.36 -9.75 25.21
C VAL A 209 3.84 -8.72 26.21
N ASP A 210 4.68 -7.81 26.67
CA ASP A 210 4.35 -6.77 27.67
C ASP A 210 3.75 -5.51 27.02
N ALA A 211 4.16 -5.21 25.78
CA ALA A 211 3.68 -4.06 25.01
C ALA A 211 3.73 -4.32 23.49
N VAL A 212 3.03 -3.47 22.73
CA VAL A 212 3.19 -3.31 21.29
C VAL A 212 3.60 -1.88 21.00
N MET A 213 4.63 -1.68 20.18
CA MET A 213 5.09 -0.37 19.72
C MET A 213 4.62 -0.11 18.30
N ALA A 214 3.91 1.00 18.08
CA ALA A 214 3.42 1.44 16.78
C ALA A 214 3.11 2.95 16.81
N GLY A 215 2.58 3.50 15.70
CA GLY A 215 2.07 4.87 15.66
C GLY A 215 0.89 5.08 16.61
N PHE A 216 0.75 6.30 17.14
CA PHE A 216 -0.30 6.66 18.09
C PHE A 216 -1.71 6.35 17.57
N ASP A 217 -2.01 6.72 16.31
CA ASP A 217 -3.33 6.49 15.71
C ASP A 217 -3.68 5.00 15.66
N ILE A 218 -2.69 4.15 15.34
CA ILE A 218 -2.85 2.70 15.23
C ILE A 218 -3.16 2.08 16.59
N VAL A 219 -2.32 2.39 17.59
CA VAL A 219 -2.54 1.85 18.96
C VAL A 219 -3.84 2.38 19.54
N SER A 220 -4.25 3.61 19.19
CA SER A 220 -5.52 4.21 19.61
C SER A 220 -6.72 3.51 18.99
N ALA A 221 -6.63 3.13 17.70
CA ALA A 221 -7.67 2.35 17.02
C ALA A 221 -7.83 0.95 17.65
N TYR A 222 -6.73 0.25 17.90
CA TYR A 222 -6.77 -1.05 18.61
C TYR A 222 -7.27 -0.96 20.02
N MET A 223 -6.89 0.10 20.77
CA MET A 223 -7.44 0.38 22.10
C MET A 223 -8.95 0.62 22.02
N SER A 224 -9.41 1.42 21.07
CA SER A 224 -10.84 1.73 20.89
C SER A 224 -11.67 0.48 20.57
N ALA A 225 -11.10 -0.48 19.85
CA ALA A 225 -11.72 -1.79 19.60
C ALA A 225 -11.69 -2.70 20.85
N ASN A 226 -10.81 -2.46 21.82
CA ASN A 226 -10.60 -3.30 23.02
C ASN A 226 -10.51 -2.47 24.31
N PRO A 227 -11.47 -1.58 24.62
CA PRO A 227 -11.33 -0.54 25.64
C PRO A 227 -11.19 -1.09 27.07
N ASP A 228 -11.70 -2.30 27.34
CA ASP A 228 -11.61 -2.94 28.65
C ASP A 228 -10.30 -3.68 28.89
N GLN A 229 -9.51 -3.91 27.83
CA GLN A 229 -8.31 -4.73 27.88
C GLN A 229 -7.02 -3.96 27.65
N LEU A 230 -7.06 -2.87 26.86
CA LEU A 230 -5.90 -2.15 26.38
C LEU A 230 -5.92 -0.67 26.76
N LYS A 231 -4.75 -0.08 26.91
CA LYS A 231 -4.54 1.37 27.07
C LYS A 231 -3.29 1.82 26.33
N VAL A 232 -3.28 3.07 25.91
CA VAL A 232 -2.17 3.72 25.20
C VAL A 232 -1.26 4.45 26.16
N ILE A 233 0.04 4.34 25.93
CA ILE A 233 1.10 5.13 26.55
C ILE A 233 1.82 5.85 25.42
N SER A 234 1.85 7.18 25.45
CA SER A 234 2.51 8.00 24.42
C SER A 234 3.27 9.15 25.06
N ASP A 235 4.33 9.57 24.38
CA ASP A 235 5.04 10.82 24.63
C ASP A 235 4.86 11.71 23.39
N GLU A 236 4.51 12.98 23.57
CA GLU A 236 4.11 13.91 22.48
C GLU A 236 5.29 14.41 21.62
N GLU A 237 6.52 13.88 21.76
CA GLU A 237 7.74 14.47 21.19
C GLU A 237 8.24 13.81 19.89
N ASN A 238 7.71 12.68 19.46
CA ASN A 238 8.17 11.97 18.28
C ASN A 238 7.18 12.12 17.11
N TYR A 239 7.53 12.93 16.14
CA TYR A 239 6.71 13.17 14.94
C TYR A 239 7.21 12.35 13.76
N GLU A 240 6.31 11.61 13.13
CA GLU A 240 6.52 10.83 11.92
C GLU A 240 5.65 11.38 10.81
N GLU A 241 6.26 11.82 9.71
CA GLU A 241 5.56 12.31 8.54
C GLU A 241 5.23 11.15 7.61
N MET A 242 3.96 10.99 7.23
CA MET A 242 3.51 9.96 6.31
C MET A 242 3.28 10.52 4.91
N GLY A 243 3.72 9.78 3.91
CA GLY A 243 3.58 10.12 2.50
C GLY A 243 3.18 8.92 1.66
N PHE A 244 2.45 9.15 0.56
CA PHE A 244 2.28 8.15 -0.47
C PHE A 244 3.59 7.95 -1.23
N ALA A 245 3.95 6.70 -1.54
CA ALA A 245 5.16 6.44 -2.29
C ALA A 245 4.85 5.99 -3.72
N VAL A 246 5.71 6.40 -4.65
CA VAL A 246 5.67 5.97 -6.06
C VAL A 246 7.02 5.40 -6.47
N GLN A 247 7.06 4.68 -7.58
CA GLN A 247 8.31 4.19 -8.14
C GLN A 247 9.31 5.33 -8.33
N LYS A 248 10.56 5.09 -7.97
CA LYS A 248 11.65 6.08 -8.08
C LYS A 248 11.75 6.67 -9.48
N GLY A 249 11.67 8.01 -9.57
CA GLY A 249 11.71 8.75 -10.83
C GLY A 249 10.36 8.89 -11.55
N ASN A 250 9.25 8.41 -10.99
CA ASN A 250 7.90 8.62 -11.55
C ASN A 250 7.34 9.99 -11.18
N ALA A 251 7.98 11.05 -11.68
CA ALA A 251 7.64 12.42 -11.35
C ALA A 251 6.22 12.80 -11.81
N GLU A 252 5.72 12.24 -12.93
CA GLU A 252 4.38 12.57 -13.44
C GLU A 252 3.28 12.14 -12.46
N LEU A 253 3.36 10.91 -11.94
CA LEU A 253 2.38 10.41 -10.97
C LEU A 253 2.51 11.13 -9.63
N LEU A 254 3.74 11.40 -9.19
CA LEU A 254 4.00 12.13 -7.96
C LEU A 254 3.43 13.56 -8.00
N GLU A 255 3.60 14.30 -9.11
CA GLU A 255 3.01 15.62 -9.30
C GLU A 255 1.48 15.59 -9.24
N LYS A 256 0.84 14.57 -9.83
CA LYS A 256 -0.62 14.38 -9.73
C LYS A 256 -1.06 14.14 -8.29
N ILE A 257 -0.37 13.25 -7.57
CA ILE A 257 -0.69 12.97 -6.16
C ILE A 257 -0.58 14.25 -5.32
N ASN A 258 0.52 15.01 -5.44
CA ASN A 258 0.72 16.23 -4.68
C ASN A 258 -0.29 17.32 -5.04
N ALA A 259 -0.60 17.49 -6.32
CA ALA A 259 -1.62 18.45 -6.77
C ALA A 259 -3.02 18.08 -6.23
N GLY A 260 -3.40 16.80 -6.32
CA GLY A 260 -4.66 16.32 -5.79
C GLY A 260 -4.72 16.43 -4.27
N LEU A 261 -3.63 16.11 -3.56
CA LEU A 261 -3.55 16.27 -2.10
C LEU A 261 -3.75 17.73 -1.67
N ALA A 262 -3.13 18.68 -2.38
CA ALA A 262 -3.33 20.10 -2.13
C ALA A 262 -4.80 20.50 -2.36
N ASN A 263 -5.41 20.03 -3.46
CA ASN A 263 -6.79 20.34 -3.80
C ASN A 263 -7.81 19.78 -2.79
N VAL A 264 -7.64 18.51 -2.35
CA VAL A 264 -8.57 17.89 -1.38
C VAL A 264 -8.42 18.52 0.02
N LYS A 265 -7.24 19.05 0.36
CA LYS A 265 -7.03 19.87 1.57
C LYS A 265 -7.71 21.23 1.44
N GLU A 266 -7.61 21.91 0.28
CA GLU A 266 -8.20 23.23 0.08
C GLU A 266 -9.73 23.18 0.02
N ASN A 267 -10.32 22.15 -0.60
CA ASN A 267 -11.77 22.03 -0.78
C ASN A 267 -12.52 21.39 0.41
N GLY A 268 -11.81 20.96 1.46
CA GLY A 268 -12.37 20.42 2.70
C GLY A 268 -12.65 18.93 2.69
N VAL A 269 -12.42 18.20 1.58
CA VAL A 269 -12.59 16.74 1.52
C VAL A 269 -11.63 16.03 2.49
N TYR A 270 -10.42 16.54 2.62
CA TYR A 270 -9.45 16.00 3.59
C TYR A 270 -9.99 16.06 5.03
N ASP A 271 -10.57 17.19 5.44
CA ASP A 271 -11.12 17.37 6.80
C ASP A 271 -12.33 16.44 7.04
N GLU A 272 -13.17 16.22 6.02
CA GLU A 272 -14.28 15.26 6.07
C GLU A 272 -13.76 13.82 6.27
N LEU A 273 -12.63 13.45 5.65
CA LEU A 273 -12.01 12.14 5.83
C LEU A 273 -11.37 11.99 7.22
N VAL A 274 -10.72 13.03 7.74
CA VAL A 274 -10.18 13.06 9.11
C VAL A 274 -11.30 12.83 10.13
N GLU A 275 -12.46 13.50 9.96
CA GLU A 275 -13.64 13.29 10.82
C GLU A 275 -14.22 11.87 10.66
N LYS A 276 -14.35 11.39 9.42
CA LYS A 276 -14.89 10.04 9.11
C LYS A 276 -14.11 8.92 9.79
N TRP A 277 -12.78 9.03 9.80
CA TRP A 277 -11.88 8.02 10.34
C TRP A 277 -11.42 8.30 11.77
N GLU A 278 -12.01 9.33 12.42
CA GLU A 278 -11.73 9.71 13.81
C GLU A 278 -10.23 9.92 14.08
N MET A 279 -9.50 10.46 13.07
CA MET A 279 -8.08 10.76 13.16
C MET A 279 -7.84 11.92 14.14
N SER A 280 -6.77 11.85 14.95
CA SER A 280 -6.55 12.83 16.04
C SER A 280 -5.07 13.22 16.22
#